data_8e405baf6962346e8c35dbfbffdb294d
#
_entry.id   8e405baf6962346e8c35dbfbffdb294d
#
_cell.length_a   1.000
_cell.length_b   1.000
_cell.length_c   1.000
_cell.angle_alpha   90.00
_cell.angle_beta   90.00
_cell.angle_gamma   90.00
#
_symmetry.space_group_name_H-M   'P 1'
#
loop_
_entity.id
_entity.type
_entity.pdbx_description
1 polymer ?
#
loop_
_entity_poly.entity_id
_entity_poly.type
_entity_poly.pdbx_seq_one_letter_code
_entity_poly.pdbx_strand_id
1 'polypeptide(L)'
;MDCQVYHIPALLQPCIDALAIKPDGNYVDVTFGGGGHSREIMKNLGPTGHLYGMDQDLDAYGNRIDDERFTFVHGNFAFIKNFMRYYGVDGVDGILADLGVSFHHFDDKDRGFSFRFEGPLDMRMNRNSELDAGKVIATYSEEQIANMLYLYGELKQSRRMASAIVKARSLAPITTTEQLLAIIKPYIRPAQEKKELAQVFQALRIEVNQEIDVLKQLLSQSLQVLNPGGRLAVITYHSLEDRLVKNFMRSGNIEGKIDKDFFGQVHTPWRLINNKVIVPDAQEIERNPRARSAKLRIAEKLDDSSINPSSNNPNGRK
;
A
#
# COMPACT_ATOMS: atom_id res chain seq x y z
N MET A 1 31.15 -11.73 -8.33
CA MET A 1 30.39 -10.76 -7.50
C MET A 1 29.25 -10.27 -8.38
N ASP A 2 28.12 -10.96 -8.34
CA ASP A 2 26.92 -10.55 -9.08
C ASP A 2 26.42 -9.28 -8.45
N CYS A 3 26.53 -8.19 -9.19
CA CYS A 3 25.91 -6.93 -8.87
C CYS A 3 24.40 -7.16 -9.04
N GLN A 4 23.71 -7.58 -7.97
CA GLN A 4 22.26 -7.57 -7.96
C GLN A 4 21.83 -6.15 -8.30
N VAL A 5 21.20 -6.00 -9.45
CA VAL A 5 20.61 -4.72 -9.88
C VAL A 5 19.49 -4.42 -8.87
N TYR A 6 19.84 -3.68 -7.82
CA TYR A 6 18.85 -3.18 -6.86
C TYR A 6 17.84 -2.34 -7.64
N HIS A 7 16.60 -2.74 -7.56
CA HIS A 7 15.48 -2.06 -8.19
C HIS A 7 15.45 -0.59 -7.77
N ILE A 8 15.39 0.30 -8.77
CA ILE A 8 15.18 1.72 -8.55
C ILE A 8 13.75 1.87 -8.00
N PRO A 9 13.56 2.45 -6.81
CA PRO A 9 12.22 2.69 -6.27
C PRO A 9 11.40 3.59 -7.19
N ALA A 10 10.09 3.38 -7.26
CA ALA A 10 9.22 4.23 -8.04
C ALA A 10 9.12 5.63 -7.42
N LEU A 11 9.18 6.67 -8.24
CA LEU A 11 9.02 8.06 -7.82
C LEU A 11 9.95 8.46 -6.66
N LEU A 12 11.21 7.94 -6.67
CA LEU A 12 12.15 8.11 -5.56
C LEU A 12 12.31 9.58 -5.16
N GLN A 13 12.78 10.44 -6.07
CA GLN A 13 12.99 11.84 -5.76
C GLN A 13 11.71 12.59 -5.39
N PRO A 14 10.57 12.39 -6.10
CA PRO A 14 9.29 12.95 -5.69
C PRO A 14 8.86 12.56 -4.26
N CYS A 15 9.19 11.36 -3.79
CA CYS A 15 8.88 10.92 -2.41
C CYS A 15 9.74 11.64 -1.38
N ILE A 16 11.03 11.82 -1.66
CA ILE A 16 11.94 12.54 -0.76
C ILE A 16 11.53 14.01 -0.65
N ASP A 17 11.24 14.65 -1.78
CA ASP A 17 10.74 16.04 -1.81
C ASP A 17 9.40 16.16 -1.08
N ALA A 18 8.53 15.15 -1.23
CA ALA A 18 7.23 15.10 -0.56
C ALA A 18 7.35 15.11 0.95
N LEU A 19 8.28 14.32 1.50
CA LEU A 19 8.46 14.19 2.95
C LEU A 19 9.02 15.47 3.59
N ALA A 20 9.66 16.39 2.83
CA ALA A 20 10.29 17.60 3.35
C ALA A 20 11.14 17.33 4.59
N ILE A 21 12.09 16.41 4.44
CA ILE A 21 12.82 15.79 5.54
C ILE A 21 13.55 16.84 6.38
N LYS A 22 13.26 16.82 7.69
CA LYS A 22 13.99 17.60 8.70
C LYS A 22 15.17 16.75 9.20
N PRO A 23 16.37 17.31 9.36
CA PRO A 23 17.52 16.53 9.80
C PRO A 23 17.36 15.83 11.17
N ASP A 24 16.57 16.40 12.06
CA ASP A 24 16.30 15.93 13.42
C ASP A 24 14.95 15.22 13.57
N GLY A 25 14.23 14.99 12.45
CA GLY A 25 12.89 14.40 12.44
C GLY A 25 12.89 12.89 12.55
N ASN A 26 11.73 12.35 12.96
CA ASN A 26 11.42 10.93 12.96
C ASN A 26 10.57 10.57 11.74
N TYR A 27 10.96 9.51 11.02
CA TYR A 27 10.28 9.07 9.81
C TYR A 27 9.96 7.58 9.87
N VAL A 28 8.90 7.18 9.17
CA VAL A 28 8.53 5.77 9.01
C VAL A 28 8.36 5.47 7.53
N ASP A 29 9.13 4.52 7.01
CA ASP A 29 8.87 3.85 5.74
C ASP A 29 8.13 2.56 6.07
N VAL A 30 6.82 2.52 5.82
CA VAL A 30 5.98 1.38 6.21
C VAL A 30 6.03 0.23 5.22
N THR A 31 6.80 0.39 4.13
CA THR A 31 6.96 -0.57 3.03
C THR A 31 8.44 -0.70 2.66
N PHE A 32 9.26 -1.05 3.65
CA PHE A 32 10.72 -1.00 3.55
C PHE A 32 11.28 -1.82 2.37
N GLY A 33 10.82 -3.07 2.17
CA GLY A 33 11.19 -3.93 1.08
C GLY A 33 12.70 -4.05 0.84
N GLY A 34 13.16 -3.57 -0.33
CA GLY A 34 14.59 -3.48 -0.67
C GLY A 34 15.34 -2.31 -0.03
N GLY A 35 14.66 -1.42 0.71
CA GLY A 35 15.24 -0.28 1.41
C GLY A 35 15.65 0.88 0.49
N GLY A 36 15.15 0.95 -0.73
CA GLY A 36 15.56 1.96 -1.69
C GLY A 36 15.16 3.38 -1.27
N HIS A 37 13.90 3.60 -0.94
CA HIS A 37 13.41 4.88 -0.39
C HIS A 37 14.08 5.19 0.96
N SER A 38 14.13 4.19 1.84
CA SER A 38 14.73 4.31 3.18
C SER A 38 16.19 4.78 3.12
N ARG A 39 17.01 4.23 2.21
CA ARG A 39 18.40 4.69 2.04
C ARG A 39 18.50 6.15 1.60
N GLU A 40 17.56 6.62 0.78
CA GLU A 40 17.54 8.02 0.37
C GLU A 40 17.06 8.94 1.48
N ILE A 41 16.07 8.51 2.28
CA ILE A 41 15.64 9.22 3.50
C ILE A 41 16.83 9.39 4.44
N MET A 42 17.58 8.31 4.72
CA MET A 42 18.75 8.32 5.62
C MET A 42 19.81 9.34 5.23
N LYS A 43 20.03 9.59 3.94
CA LYS A 43 21.01 10.60 3.48
C LYS A 43 20.64 12.03 3.89
N ASN A 44 19.34 12.28 4.12
CA ASN A 44 18.82 13.60 4.48
C ASN A 44 18.66 13.77 6.01
N LEU A 45 18.84 12.70 6.79
CA LEU A 45 18.79 12.77 8.25
C LEU A 45 20.13 13.19 8.85
N GLY A 46 20.05 14.05 9.86
CA GLY A 46 21.17 14.42 10.73
C GLY A 46 21.40 13.38 11.85
N PRO A 47 22.36 13.66 12.76
CA PRO A 47 22.73 12.72 13.82
C PRO A 47 21.60 12.37 14.80
N THR A 48 20.60 13.23 14.95
CA THR A 48 19.50 13.09 15.90
C THR A 48 18.20 12.63 15.25
N GLY A 49 18.14 12.62 13.90
CA GLY A 49 17.00 12.09 13.16
C GLY A 49 16.97 10.58 13.18
N HIS A 50 15.76 9.99 13.02
CA HIS A 50 15.61 8.54 13.05
C HIS A 50 14.63 8.04 11.98
N LEU A 51 14.93 6.87 11.41
CA LEU A 51 14.07 6.19 10.43
C LEU A 51 13.67 4.80 10.93
N TYR A 52 12.38 4.53 10.93
CA TYR A 52 11.81 3.21 11.18
C TYR A 52 11.39 2.60 9.84
N GLY A 53 12.07 1.52 9.41
CA GLY A 53 11.72 0.78 8.20
C GLY A 53 10.86 -0.43 8.56
N MET A 54 9.59 -0.44 8.18
CA MET A 54 8.66 -1.53 8.49
C MET A 54 8.45 -2.44 7.28
N ASP A 55 8.43 -3.74 7.54
CA ASP A 55 7.96 -4.73 6.56
C ASP A 55 7.35 -5.94 7.27
N GLN A 56 6.30 -6.52 6.65
CA GLN A 56 5.70 -7.76 7.13
C GLN A 56 6.39 -9.00 6.56
N ASP A 57 7.17 -8.85 5.48
CA ASP A 57 7.99 -9.92 4.93
C ASP A 57 9.36 -9.93 5.62
N LEU A 58 9.66 -11.05 6.29
CA LEU A 58 10.93 -11.19 6.99
C LEU A 58 12.14 -11.20 6.03
N ASP A 59 11.94 -11.53 4.76
CA ASP A 59 13.02 -11.50 3.75
C ASP A 59 13.57 -10.06 3.58
N ALA A 60 12.76 -9.03 3.85
CA ALA A 60 13.17 -7.62 3.85
C ALA A 60 14.23 -7.31 4.93
N TYR A 61 14.30 -8.08 6.01
CA TYR A 61 15.31 -7.89 7.06
C TYR A 61 16.75 -7.98 6.53
N GLY A 62 16.98 -8.80 5.51
CA GLY A 62 18.28 -8.91 4.86
C GLY A 62 18.78 -7.61 4.21
N ASN A 63 17.87 -6.68 3.92
CA ASN A 63 18.16 -5.39 3.27
C ASN A 63 18.35 -4.24 4.27
N ARG A 64 18.26 -4.50 5.58
CA ARG A 64 18.34 -3.46 6.62
C ARG A 64 19.59 -2.58 6.46
N ILE A 65 19.46 -1.36 6.94
CA ILE A 65 20.53 -0.37 6.89
C ILE A 65 21.35 -0.51 8.17
N ASP A 66 22.66 -0.60 8.04
CA ASP A 66 23.59 -0.66 9.16
C ASP A 66 23.97 0.77 9.59
N ASP A 67 23.07 1.40 10.36
CA ASP A 67 23.20 2.76 10.87
C ASP A 67 22.38 2.88 12.17
N GLU A 68 22.94 3.50 13.22
CA GLU A 68 22.29 3.66 14.52
C GLU A 68 20.98 4.47 14.45
N ARG A 69 20.83 5.31 13.42
CA ARG A 69 19.62 6.10 13.15
C ARG A 69 18.53 5.31 12.43
N PHE A 70 18.73 4.00 12.19
CA PHE A 70 17.78 3.15 11.51
C PHE A 70 17.31 2.01 12.40
N THR A 71 16.01 1.80 12.46
CA THR A 71 15.41 0.63 13.13
C THR A 71 14.54 -0.16 12.15
N PHE A 72 14.87 -1.42 11.93
CA PHE A 72 13.99 -2.34 11.20
C PHE A 72 12.87 -2.83 12.10
N VAL A 73 11.63 -2.72 11.65
CA VAL A 73 10.43 -3.14 12.37
C VAL A 73 9.75 -4.26 11.58
N HIS A 74 9.87 -5.51 12.06
CA HIS A 74 9.14 -6.63 11.47
C HIS A 74 7.68 -6.60 11.91
N GLY A 75 6.77 -6.27 11.01
CA GLY A 75 5.35 -6.22 11.31
C GLY A 75 4.50 -5.59 10.21
N ASN A 76 3.19 -5.78 10.36
CA ASN A 76 2.22 -5.19 9.45
C ASN A 76 1.99 -3.72 9.83
N PHE A 77 2.03 -2.83 8.85
CA PHE A 77 1.82 -1.39 9.04
C PHE A 77 0.41 -1.01 9.51
N ALA A 78 -0.54 -1.94 9.47
CA ALA A 78 -1.82 -1.81 10.16
C ALA A 78 -1.68 -1.51 11.66
N PHE A 79 -0.50 -1.76 12.25
CA PHE A 79 -0.21 -1.56 13.67
C PHE A 79 0.83 -0.47 13.91
N ILE A 80 1.01 0.46 12.98
CA ILE A 80 2.04 1.53 13.08
C ILE A 80 2.00 2.27 14.41
N LYS A 81 0.82 2.61 14.92
CA LYS A 81 0.65 3.28 16.22
C LYS A 81 1.21 2.44 17.38
N ASN A 82 0.96 1.14 17.37
CA ASN A 82 1.45 0.22 18.40
C ASN A 82 2.97 0.13 18.38
N PHE A 83 3.57 0.05 17.19
CA PHE A 83 5.03 0.02 17.04
C PHE A 83 5.68 1.33 17.47
N MET A 84 5.16 2.48 17.04
CA MET A 84 5.70 3.77 17.49
C MET A 84 5.65 3.91 19.01
N ARG A 85 4.55 3.52 19.63
CA ARG A 85 4.43 3.48 21.10
C ARG A 85 5.45 2.53 21.74
N TYR A 86 5.66 1.34 21.16
CA TYR A 86 6.63 0.36 21.66
C TYR A 86 8.06 0.92 21.67
N TYR A 87 8.42 1.69 20.62
CA TYR A 87 9.71 2.36 20.52
C TYR A 87 9.79 3.71 21.28
N GLY A 88 8.74 4.10 22.00
CA GLY A 88 8.73 5.36 22.75
C GLY A 88 8.66 6.61 21.88
N VAL A 89 8.10 6.50 20.68
CA VAL A 89 7.96 7.60 19.72
C VAL A 89 6.57 8.20 19.86
N ASP A 90 6.48 9.42 20.36
CA ASP A 90 5.21 10.13 20.56
C ASP A 90 4.61 10.63 19.26
N GLY A 91 5.45 10.95 18.27
CA GLY A 91 5.03 11.40 16.95
C GLY A 91 6.14 11.36 15.91
N VAL A 92 5.74 11.27 14.63
CA VAL A 92 6.65 11.24 13.50
C VAL A 92 6.43 12.41 12.56
N ASP A 93 7.49 12.87 11.88
CA ASP A 93 7.44 14.01 10.96
C ASP A 93 7.07 13.59 9.53
N GLY A 94 7.16 12.30 9.22
CA GLY A 94 6.71 11.79 7.93
C GLY A 94 6.49 10.30 7.89
N ILE A 95 5.53 9.90 7.07
CA ILE A 95 5.23 8.50 6.76
C ILE A 95 5.28 8.34 5.25
N LEU A 96 6.07 7.36 4.79
CA LEU A 96 6.10 6.91 3.41
C LEU A 96 5.44 5.53 3.33
N ALA A 97 4.56 5.35 2.35
CA ALA A 97 3.99 4.06 1.99
C ALA A 97 4.11 3.87 0.47
N ASP A 98 4.92 2.91 0.03
CA ASP A 98 4.98 2.44 -1.36
C ASP A 98 4.19 1.14 -1.46
N LEU A 99 2.87 1.28 -1.73
CA LEU A 99 1.93 0.16 -1.65
C LEU A 99 2.16 -0.87 -2.75
N GLY A 100 1.68 -2.07 -2.52
CA GLY A 100 1.78 -3.18 -3.47
C GLY A 100 2.78 -4.23 -3.02
N VAL A 101 3.38 -4.91 -3.98
CA VAL A 101 4.33 -5.99 -3.73
C VAL A 101 5.73 -5.61 -4.14
N SER A 102 6.72 -6.05 -3.37
CA SER A 102 8.10 -5.90 -3.78
C SER A 102 8.37 -6.68 -5.09
N PHE A 103 9.32 -6.20 -5.87
CA PHE A 103 9.68 -6.87 -7.11
C PHE A 103 10.18 -8.30 -6.88
N HIS A 104 10.76 -8.55 -5.72
CA HIS A 104 11.18 -9.89 -5.29
C HIS A 104 10.00 -10.88 -5.33
N HIS A 105 8.81 -10.48 -4.88
CA HIS A 105 7.63 -11.34 -4.91
C HIS A 105 7.19 -11.72 -6.33
N PHE A 106 7.32 -10.83 -7.30
CA PHE A 106 6.96 -11.13 -8.70
C PHE A 106 7.97 -12.02 -9.43
N ASP A 107 9.24 -11.93 -9.03
CA ASP A 107 10.32 -12.67 -9.68
C ASP A 107 10.52 -14.05 -9.06
N ASP A 108 10.05 -14.26 -7.83
CA ASP A 108 10.05 -15.56 -7.16
C ASP A 108 8.80 -16.37 -7.57
N LYS A 109 9.03 -17.38 -8.45
CA LYS A 109 7.97 -18.28 -8.93
C LYS A 109 7.30 -19.08 -7.81
N ASP A 110 8.02 -19.37 -6.72
CA ASP A 110 7.51 -20.16 -5.61
C ASP A 110 6.58 -19.37 -4.68
N ARG A 111 6.41 -18.06 -4.92
CA ARG A 111 5.48 -17.18 -4.21
C ARG A 111 4.13 -17.04 -4.91
N GLY A 112 3.98 -17.43 -6.18
CA GLY A 112 2.72 -17.43 -6.91
C GLY A 112 2.11 -16.07 -7.25
N PHE A 113 2.83 -14.95 -7.14
CA PHE A 113 2.32 -13.60 -7.44
C PHE A 113 2.19 -13.30 -8.93
N SER A 114 2.82 -14.10 -9.79
CA SER A 114 2.86 -13.85 -11.22
C SER A 114 2.15 -14.93 -12.02
N PHE A 115 1.33 -14.53 -12.98
CA PHE A 115 0.73 -15.44 -13.96
C PHE A 115 1.67 -15.79 -15.14
N ARG A 116 2.92 -15.32 -15.11
CA ARG A 116 3.93 -15.59 -16.15
C ARG A 116 4.67 -16.90 -15.92
N PHE A 117 4.65 -17.39 -14.70
CA PHE A 117 5.34 -18.61 -14.28
C PHE A 117 4.35 -19.57 -13.65
N GLU A 118 4.55 -20.86 -13.85
CA GLU A 118 3.88 -21.87 -13.05
C GLU A 118 4.44 -21.83 -11.63
N GLY A 119 3.54 -21.84 -10.66
CA GLY A 119 3.89 -21.83 -9.25
C GLY A 119 2.70 -22.18 -8.37
N PRO A 120 2.90 -22.35 -7.06
CA PRO A 120 1.82 -22.60 -6.11
C PRO A 120 0.90 -21.38 -6.02
N LEU A 121 -0.37 -21.61 -5.68
CA LEU A 121 -1.31 -20.54 -5.35
C LEU A 121 -1.07 -20.08 -3.90
N ASP A 122 0.06 -19.39 -3.63
CA ASP A 122 0.39 -18.86 -2.31
C ASP A 122 -0.04 -17.40 -2.15
N MET A 123 0.64 -16.47 -2.77
CA MET A 123 0.43 -15.02 -2.76
C MET A 123 0.53 -14.34 -1.38
N ARG A 124 1.01 -15.01 -0.34
CA ARG A 124 1.19 -14.40 0.98
C ARG A 124 2.43 -13.51 1.01
N MET A 125 2.31 -12.27 1.45
CA MET A 125 3.46 -11.42 1.78
C MET A 125 4.11 -11.90 3.08
N ASN A 126 3.31 -12.17 4.11
CA ASN A 126 3.76 -12.82 5.33
C ASN A 126 3.54 -14.34 5.23
N ARG A 127 4.62 -15.12 5.11
CA ARG A 127 4.57 -16.58 5.00
C ARG A 127 3.96 -17.29 6.21
N ASN A 128 3.90 -16.63 7.37
CA ASN A 128 3.27 -17.16 8.58
C ASN A 128 1.74 -16.96 8.60
N SER A 129 1.16 -16.24 7.63
CA SER A 129 -0.29 -16.12 7.49
C SER A 129 -0.93 -17.45 7.17
N GLU A 130 -2.08 -17.74 7.77
CA GLU A 130 -2.81 -18.99 7.52
C GLU A 130 -3.51 -19.00 6.15
N LEU A 131 -3.96 -17.83 5.67
CA LEU A 131 -4.69 -17.69 4.41
C LEU A 131 -3.73 -17.51 3.25
N ASP A 132 -3.78 -18.41 2.29
CA ASP A 132 -3.10 -18.34 0.99
C ASP A 132 -4.12 -18.37 -0.16
N ALA A 133 -3.67 -18.12 -1.39
CA ALA A 133 -4.55 -18.10 -2.55
C ALA A 133 -5.18 -19.47 -2.84
N GLY A 134 -4.48 -20.56 -2.55
CA GLY A 134 -5.00 -21.92 -2.68
C GLY A 134 -6.17 -22.16 -1.72
N LYS A 135 -6.06 -21.73 -0.46
CA LYS A 135 -7.16 -21.79 0.52
C LYS A 135 -8.35 -20.93 0.10
N VAL A 136 -8.13 -19.70 -0.39
CA VAL A 136 -9.21 -18.87 -0.93
C VAL A 136 -9.96 -19.62 -2.03
N ILE A 137 -9.25 -20.17 -3.01
CA ILE A 137 -9.86 -20.92 -4.11
C ILE A 137 -10.56 -22.20 -3.61
N ALA A 138 -9.98 -22.88 -2.63
CA ALA A 138 -10.51 -24.17 -2.12
C ALA A 138 -11.75 -23.98 -1.24
N THR A 139 -11.80 -22.94 -0.40
CA THR A 139 -12.77 -22.86 0.70
C THR A 139 -13.86 -21.80 0.53
N TYR A 140 -13.61 -20.72 -0.23
CA TYR A 140 -14.59 -19.65 -0.40
C TYR A 140 -15.83 -20.13 -1.17
N SER A 141 -17.00 -19.61 -0.79
CA SER A 141 -18.23 -19.84 -1.56
C SER A 141 -18.14 -19.20 -2.96
N GLU A 142 -19.00 -19.65 -3.88
CA GLU A 142 -19.09 -19.06 -5.22
C GLU A 142 -19.35 -17.55 -5.16
N GLU A 143 -20.21 -17.12 -4.23
CA GLU A 143 -20.52 -15.70 -4.02
C GLU A 143 -19.29 -14.92 -3.49
N GLN A 144 -18.53 -15.47 -2.54
CA GLN A 144 -17.31 -14.84 -2.02
C GLN A 144 -16.26 -14.67 -3.13
N ILE A 145 -16.02 -15.71 -3.95
CA ILE A 145 -15.08 -15.63 -5.07
C ILE A 145 -15.58 -14.60 -6.11
N ALA A 146 -16.87 -14.59 -6.43
CA ALA A 146 -17.44 -13.63 -7.37
C ALA A 146 -17.29 -12.19 -6.88
N ASN A 147 -17.57 -11.94 -5.59
CA ASN A 147 -17.44 -10.64 -4.98
C ASN A 147 -15.98 -10.17 -4.93
N MET A 148 -15.04 -11.03 -4.53
CA MET A 148 -13.60 -10.75 -4.57
C MET A 148 -13.13 -10.34 -5.97
N LEU A 149 -13.47 -11.14 -6.99
CA LEU A 149 -13.11 -10.85 -8.38
C LEU A 149 -13.77 -9.57 -8.91
N TYR A 150 -14.99 -9.26 -8.47
CA TYR A 150 -15.70 -8.04 -8.87
C TYR A 150 -15.14 -6.81 -8.16
N LEU A 151 -15.02 -6.85 -6.83
CA LEU A 151 -14.63 -5.70 -6.01
C LEU A 151 -13.15 -5.36 -6.16
N TYR A 152 -12.28 -6.38 -6.16
CA TYR A 152 -10.83 -6.19 -6.17
C TYR A 152 -10.20 -6.33 -7.55
N GLY A 153 -10.83 -7.10 -8.43
CA GLY A 153 -10.38 -7.27 -9.82
C GLY A 153 -11.10 -6.38 -10.82
N GLU A 154 -12.21 -5.74 -10.46
CA GLU A 154 -13.07 -4.97 -11.38
C GLU A 154 -13.50 -5.80 -12.62
N LEU A 155 -13.64 -7.12 -12.45
CA LEU A 155 -13.91 -8.07 -13.51
C LEU A 155 -15.42 -8.21 -13.78
N LYS A 156 -15.84 -7.90 -15.00
CA LYS A 156 -17.25 -7.99 -15.41
C LYS A 156 -17.80 -9.43 -15.43
N GLN A 157 -16.93 -10.41 -15.69
CA GLN A 157 -17.30 -11.83 -15.78
C GLN A 157 -17.09 -12.58 -14.44
N SER A 158 -16.93 -11.87 -13.32
CA SER A 158 -16.60 -12.42 -11.99
C SER A 158 -17.48 -13.61 -11.59
N ARG A 159 -18.80 -13.52 -11.79
CA ARG A 159 -19.74 -14.61 -11.44
C ARG A 159 -19.49 -15.87 -12.27
N ARG A 160 -19.25 -15.73 -13.58
CA ARG A 160 -18.96 -16.87 -14.45
C ARG A 160 -17.63 -17.53 -14.12
N MET A 161 -16.61 -16.72 -13.82
CA MET A 161 -15.30 -17.22 -13.37
C MET A 161 -15.44 -17.95 -12.03
N ALA A 162 -16.16 -17.40 -11.07
CA ALA A 162 -16.41 -18.03 -9.77
C ALA A 162 -17.11 -19.38 -9.90
N SER A 163 -18.18 -19.45 -10.70
CA SER A 163 -18.90 -20.70 -10.97
C SER A 163 -17.99 -21.76 -11.61
N ALA A 164 -17.13 -21.36 -12.57
CA ALA A 164 -16.18 -22.26 -13.20
C ALA A 164 -15.14 -22.79 -12.20
N ILE A 165 -14.61 -21.92 -11.31
CA ILE A 165 -13.66 -22.30 -10.26
C ILE A 165 -14.30 -23.31 -9.31
N VAL A 166 -15.51 -23.02 -8.81
CA VAL A 166 -16.21 -23.92 -7.87
C VAL A 166 -16.54 -25.27 -8.50
N LYS A 167 -16.96 -25.27 -9.78
CA LYS A 167 -17.18 -26.51 -10.52
C LYS A 167 -15.88 -27.29 -10.73
N ALA A 168 -14.79 -26.63 -11.07
CA ALA A 168 -13.52 -27.31 -11.31
C ALA A 168 -12.93 -27.93 -10.02
N ARG A 169 -12.95 -27.16 -8.90
CA ARG A 169 -12.42 -27.68 -7.61
C ARG A 169 -13.24 -28.84 -7.03
N SER A 170 -14.50 -29.01 -7.42
CA SER A 170 -15.30 -30.17 -7.02
C SER A 170 -14.87 -31.45 -7.72
N LEU A 171 -14.12 -31.36 -8.82
CA LEU A 171 -13.58 -32.50 -9.57
C LEU A 171 -12.14 -32.82 -9.17
N ALA A 172 -11.31 -31.79 -8.98
CA ALA A 172 -9.92 -31.93 -8.55
C ALA A 172 -9.44 -30.64 -7.84
N PRO A 173 -8.54 -30.72 -6.83
CA PRO A 173 -7.95 -29.56 -6.20
C PRO A 173 -7.24 -28.63 -7.21
N ILE A 174 -7.39 -27.31 -7.01
CA ILE A 174 -6.70 -26.28 -7.80
C ILE A 174 -5.57 -25.75 -6.92
N THR A 175 -4.33 -26.12 -7.25
CA THR A 175 -3.15 -25.84 -6.39
C THR A 175 -2.11 -24.97 -7.07
N THR A 176 -2.17 -24.82 -8.41
CA THR A 176 -1.18 -24.05 -9.16
C THR A 176 -1.81 -22.90 -9.93
N THR A 177 -0.99 -21.90 -10.22
CA THR A 177 -1.38 -20.75 -11.06
C THR A 177 -1.84 -21.19 -12.44
N GLU A 178 -1.17 -22.20 -13.04
CA GLU A 178 -1.53 -22.73 -14.37
C GLU A 178 -2.93 -23.37 -14.38
N GLN A 179 -3.25 -24.17 -13.36
CA GLN A 179 -4.58 -24.80 -13.23
C GLN A 179 -5.67 -23.73 -13.13
N LEU A 180 -5.45 -22.70 -12.31
CA LEU A 180 -6.39 -21.58 -12.20
C LEU A 180 -6.55 -20.85 -13.54
N LEU A 181 -5.45 -20.56 -14.23
CA LEU A 181 -5.47 -19.90 -15.53
C LEU A 181 -6.25 -20.70 -16.58
N ALA A 182 -6.05 -22.01 -16.64
CA ALA A 182 -6.77 -22.88 -17.58
C ALA A 182 -8.30 -22.81 -17.36
N ILE A 183 -8.75 -22.70 -16.10
CA ILE A 183 -10.17 -22.63 -15.74
C ILE A 183 -10.78 -21.27 -16.11
N ILE A 184 -10.08 -20.17 -15.88
CA ILE A 184 -10.64 -18.82 -16.07
C ILE A 184 -10.46 -18.29 -17.49
N LYS A 185 -9.48 -18.78 -18.24
CA LYS A 185 -9.16 -18.31 -19.60
C LYS A 185 -10.35 -18.24 -20.55
N PRO A 186 -11.32 -19.18 -20.59
CA PRO A 186 -12.51 -19.10 -21.44
C PRO A 186 -13.43 -17.90 -21.16
N TYR A 187 -13.29 -17.27 -19.99
CA TYR A 187 -14.11 -16.13 -19.54
C TYR A 187 -13.38 -14.78 -19.70
N ILE A 188 -12.15 -14.81 -20.18
CA ILE A 188 -11.30 -13.63 -20.40
C ILE A 188 -11.46 -13.18 -21.85
N ARG A 189 -11.55 -11.87 -22.04
CA ARG A 189 -11.64 -11.29 -23.39
C ARG A 189 -10.28 -11.35 -24.07
N PRO A 190 -10.16 -11.97 -25.27
CA PRO A 190 -8.84 -12.12 -25.94
C PRO A 190 -8.10 -10.78 -26.12
N ALA A 191 -8.81 -9.71 -26.48
CA ALA A 191 -8.22 -8.38 -26.67
C ALA A 191 -7.68 -7.74 -25.37
N GLN A 192 -8.04 -8.28 -24.19
CA GLN A 192 -7.64 -7.75 -22.88
C GLN A 192 -7.02 -8.83 -21.97
N GLU A 193 -6.57 -9.93 -22.55
CA GLU A 193 -6.12 -11.12 -21.81
C GLU A 193 -5.12 -10.74 -20.71
N LYS A 194 -4.01 -10.08 -21.05
CA LYS A 194 -2.98 -9.68 -20.08
C LYS A 194 -3.54 -8.81 -18.95
N LYS A 195 -4.45 -7.90 -19.28
CA LYS A 195 -5.06 -6.99 -18.30
C LYS A 195 -5.98 -7.76 -17.35
N GLU A 196 -6.87 -8.60 -17.89
CA GLU A 196 -7.85 -9.32 -17.06
C GLU A 196 -7.17 -10.39 -16.21
N LEU A 197 -6.12 -11.05 -16.71
CA LEU A 197 -5.29 -11.95 -15.90
C LEU A 197 -4.62 -11.22 -14.74
N ALA A 198 -4.03 -10.07 -15.00
CA ALA A 198 -3.45 -9.24 -13.95
C ALA A 198 -4.50 -8.84 -12.90
N GLN A 199 -5.72 -8.54 -13.31
CA GLN A 199 -6.84 -8.20 -12.42
C GLN A 199 -7.29 -9.39 -11.55
N VAL A 200 -7.28 -10.62 -12.08
CA VAL A 200 -7.57 -11.83 -11.27
C VAL A 200 -6.51 -12.03 -10.20
N PHE A 201 -5.23 -11.93 -10.56
CA PHE A 201 -4.12 -12.07 -9.61
C PHE A 201 -4.09 -10.95 -8.59
N GLN A 202 -4.40 -9.71 -9.01
CA GLN A 202 -4.60 -8.58 -8.10
C GLN A 202 -5.72 -8.86 -7.09
N ALA A 203 -6.86 -9.38 -7.53
CA ALA A 203 -7.98 -9.67 -6.64
C ALA A 203 -7.61 -10.71 -5.57
N LEU A 204 -6.97 -11.80 -5.96
CA LEU A 204 -6.49 -12.83 -5.04
C LEU A 204 -5.47 -12.27 -4.06
N ARG A 205 -4.50 -11.50 -4.54
CA ARG A 205 -3.46 -10.90 -3.73
C ARG A 205 -4.03 -9.96 -2.66
N ILE A 206 -4.96 -9.09 -3.06
CA ILE A 206 -5.64 -8.16 -2.15
C ILE A 206 -6.39 -8.93 -1.07
N GLU A 207 -7.09 -10.01 -1.44
CA GLU A 207 -7.84 -10.84 -0.50
C GLU A 207 -6.92 -11.55 0.49
N VAL A 208 -5.89 -12.25 -0.01
CA VAL A 208 -4.93 -13.02 0.81
C VAL A 208 -4.22 -12.14 1.83
N ASN A 209 -3.81 -10.94 1.42
CA ASN A 209 -3.04 -10.02 2.27
C ASN A 209 -3.91 -8.95 2.94
N GLN A 210 -5.23 -8.96 2.74
CA GLN A 210 -6.17 -7.99 3.30
C GLN A 210 -5.75 -6.53 3.01
N GLU A 211 -5.17 -6.28 1.83
CA GLU A 211 -4.46 -5.03 1.50
C GLU A 211 -5.33 -3.79 1.70
N ILE A 212 -6.62 -3.85 1.34
CA ILE A 212 -7.54 -2.72 1.50
C ILE A 212 -7.84 -2.42 2.96
N ASP A 213 -8.02 -3.43 3.80
CA ASP A 213 -8.35 -3.22 5.21
C ASP A 213 -7.11 -2.80 6.01
N VAL A 214 -5.95 -3.34 5.68
CA VAL A 214 -4.65 -2.92 6.20
C VAL A 214 -4.36 -1.45 5.82
N LEU A 215 -4.63 -1.05 4.58
CA LEU A 215 -4.50 0.34 4.13
C LEU A 215 -5.45 1.29 4.88
N LYS A 216 -6.71 0.91 5.09
CA LYS A 216 -7.65 1.71 5.90
C LYS A 216 -7.13 1.94 7.32
N GLN A 217 -6.55 0.91 7.94
CA GLN A 217 -5.97 0.99 9.27
C GLN A 217 -4.75 1.92 9.29
N LEU A 218 -3.83 1.81 8.31
CA LEU A 218 -2.70 2.72 8.17
C LEU A 218 -3.17 4.17 8.08
N LEU A 219 -4.10 4.45 7.15
CA LEU A 219 -4.62 5.80 6.94
C LEU A 219 -5.22 6.38 8.22
N SER A 220 -6.06 5.62 8.93
CA SER A 220 -6.66 6.06 10.18
C SER A 220 -5.63 6.31 11.28
N GLN A 221 -4.60 5.45 11.39
CA GLN A 221 -3.55 5.59 12.38
C GLN A 221 -2.53 6.68 12.02
N SER A 222 -2.34 6.98 10.73
CA SER A 222 -1.42 8.04 10.31
C SER A 222 -1.76 9.40 10.93
N LEU A 223 -3.06 9.71 11.07
CA LEU A 223 -3.52 10.91 11.78
C LEU A 223 -3.13 10.95 13.26
N GLN A 224 -2.97 9.77 13.88
CA GLN A 224 -2.66 9.67 15.30
C GLN A 224 -1.16 9.70 15.60
N VAL A 225 -0.34 9.26 14.65
CA VAL A 225 1.11 9.19 14.83
C VAL A 225 1.88 10.34 14.19
N LEU A 226 1.30 11.03 13.19
CA LEU A 226 1.94 12.21 12.60
C LEU A 226 1.89 13.41 13.54
N ASN A 227 3.00 14.11 13.66
CA ASN A 227 3.07 15.43 14.25
C ASN A 227 2.26 16.45 13.41
N PRO A 228 1.76 17.56 13.99
CA PRO A 228 1.31 18.70 13.20
C PRO A 228 2.42 19.17 12.24
N GLY A 229 2.08 19.41 10.98
CA GLY A 229 3.04 19.69 9.91
C GLY A 229 3.79 18.45 9.38
N GLY A 230 3.55 17.27 9.95
CA GLY A 230 4.07 16.00 9.44
C GLY A 230 3.37 15.56 8.15
N ARG A 231 4.07 14.82 7.30
CA ARG A 231 3.60 14.49 5.95
C ARG A 231 3.36 13.01 5.75
N LEU A 232 2.24 12.70 5.08
CA LEU A 232 1.90 11.38 4.59
C LEU A 232 2.11 11.36 3.08
N ALA A 233 3.04 10.54 2.61
CA ALA A 233 3.32 10.29 1.21
C ALA A 233 2.94 8.83 0.88
N VAL A 234 2.02 8.64 -0.07
CA VAL A 234 1.52 7.29 -0.43
C VAL A 234 1.62 7.10 -1.94
N ILE A 235 2.34 6.07 -2.35
CA ILE A 235 2.34 5.56 -3.73
C ILE A 235 1.33 4.43 -3.83
N THR A 236 0.50 4.47 -4.85
CA THR A 236 -0.52 3.46 -5.16
C THR A 236 -0.33 2.94 -6.58
N TYR A 237 -0.73 1.69 -6.86
CA TYR A 237 -0.53 1.06 -8.17
C TYR A 237 -1.84 0.67 -8.86
N HIS A 238 -2.97 0.69 -8.15
CA HIS A 238 -4.28 0.40 -8.73
C HIS A 238 -5.37 1.37 -8.25
N SER A 239 -6.50 1.35 -8.97
CA SER A 239 -7.63 2.28 -8.80
C SER A 239 -8.23 2.27 -7.39
N LEU A 240 -8.28 1.12 -6.74
CA LEU A 240 -8.91 0.96 -5.42
C LEU A 240 -8.10 1.66 -4.33
N GLU A 241 -6.76 1.42 -4.31
CA GLU A 241 -5.86 2.13 -3.39
C GLU A 241 -5.92 3.64 -3.63
N ASP A 242 -5.74 4.07 -4.89
CA ASP A 242 -5.70 5.49 -5.26
C ASP A 242 -6.97 6.22 -4.84
N ARG A 243 -8.13 5.59 -5.05
CA ARG A 243 -9.42 6.14 -4.65
C ARG A 243 -9.54 6.28 -3.14
N LEU A 244 -9.11 5.26 -2.38
CA LEU A 244 -9.17 5.26 -0.92
C LEU A 244 -8.26 6.35 -0.34
N VAL A 245 -6.99 6.39 -0.76
CA VAL A 245 -6.00 7.40 -0.33
C VAL A 245 -6.46 8.81 -0.69
N LYS A 246 -6.90 9.04 -1.93
CA LYS A 246 -7.44 10.32 -2.38
C LYS A 246 -8.60 10.80 -1.52
N ASN A 247 -9.57 9.92 -1.26
CA ASN A 247 -10.75 10.26 -0.48
C ASN A 247 -10.37 10.57 0.97
N PHE A 248 -9.52 9.74 1.58
CA PHE A 248 -9.04 9.96 2.95
C PHE A 248 -8.28 11.28 3.10
N MET A 249 -7.31 11.56 2.24
CA MET A 249 -6.55 12.82 2.29
C MET A 249 -7.42 14.06 2.05
N ARG A 250 -8.55 13.90 1.36
CA ARG A 250 -9.49 14.99 1.10
C ARG A 250 -10.47 15.22 2.23
N SER A 251 -10.92 14.17 2.91
CA SER A 251 -12.02 14.22 3.89
C SER A 251 -11.58 14.02 5.33
N GLY A 252 -10.40 13.44 5.54
CA GLY A 252 -9.93 13.03 6.86
C GLY A 252 -10.55 11.73 7.41
N ASN A 253 -11.40 11.06 6.61
CA ASN A 253 -12.06 9.82 7.04
C ASN A 253 -12.07 8.75 5.93
N ILE A 254 -12.23 7.50 6.35
CA ILE A 254 -12.18 6.33 5.43
C ILE A 254 -13.40 6.30 4.49
N GLU A 255 -14.54 6.79 4.93
CA GLU A 255 -15.78 6.83 4.15
C GLU A 255 -15.71 7.86 3.02
N GLY A 256 -14.75 8.79 3.07
CA GLY A 256 -14.61 9.86 2.09
C GLY A 256 -15.72 10.92 2.19
N LYS A 257 -16.42 10.97 3.34
CA LYS A 257 -17.47 11.96 3.59
C LYS A 257 -16.84 13.30 3.90
N ILE A 258 -17.22 14.32 3.11
CA ILE A 258 -16.74 15.68 3.30
C ILE A 258 -17.62 16.35 4.32
N ASP A 259 -17.01 16.79 5.43
CA ASP A 259 -17.63 17.66 6.42
C ASP A 259 -17.47 19.13 5.98
N LYS A 260 -18.58 19.87 5.96
CA LYS A 260 -18.60 21.27 5.57
C LYS A 260 -19.36 22.06 6.61
N ASP A 261 -18.85 23.24 6.94
CA ASP A 261 -19.59 24.20 7.74
C ASP A 261 -20.76 24.86 6.95
N PHE A 262 -21.50 25.73 7.63
CA PHE A 262 -22.62 26.46 7.05
C PHE A 262 -22.18 27.32 5.84
N PHE A 263 -20.93 27.75 5.78
CA PHE A 263 -20.38 28.58 4.70
C PHE A 263 -19.80 27.75 3.56
N GLY A 264 -19.86 26.40 3.66
CA GLY A 264 -19.34 25.47 2.65
C GLY A 264 -17.83 25.20 2.76
N GLN A 265 -17.16 25.68 3.82
CA GLN A 265 -15.76 25.41 4.09
C GLN A 265 -15.59 23.95 4.53
N VAL A 266 -14.63 23.26 3.94
CA VAL A 266 -14.35 21.84 4.24
C VAL A 266 -13.52 21.75 5.50
N HIS A 267 -14.02 20.99 6.48
CA HIS A 267 -13.26 20.60 7.66
C HIS A 267 -12.51 19.30 7.39
N THR A 268 -11.21 19.38 7.32
CA THR A 268 -10.33 18.22 7.12
C THR A 268 -9.03 18.40 7.92
N PRO A 269 -8.48 17.33 8.51
CA PRO A 269 -7.20 17.40 9.21
C PRO A 269 -6.00 17.49 8.25
N TRP A 270 -6.25 17.53 6.94
CA TRP A 270 -5.22 17.47 5.92
C TRP A 270 -5.13 18.74 5.07
N ARG A 271 -3.91 19.20 4.84
CA ARG A 271 -3.56 20.10 3.74
C ARG A 271 -2.98 19.27 2.60
N LEU A 272 -3.67 19.24 1.45
CA LEU A 272 -3.13 18.60 0.26
C LEU A 272 -1.91 19.38 -0.24
N ILE A 273 -0.76 18.72 -0.36
CA ILE A 273 0.47 19.34 -0.87
C ILE A 273 0.42 19.42 -2.40
N ASN A 274 -0.18 18.42 -3.03
CA ASN A 274 -0.39 18.41 -4.48
C ASN A 274 -1.88 18.18 -4.81
N ASN A 275 -2.43 19.04 -5.65
CA ASN A 275 -3.82 18.88 -6.13
C ASN A 275 -3.92 17.81 -7.24
N LYS A 276 -2.85 17.69 -8.05
CA LYS A 276 -2.74 16.66 -9.08
C LYS A 276 -1.83 15.54 -8.60
N VAL A 277 -2.24 14.31 -8.86
CA VAL A 277 -1.41 13.13 -8.58
C VAL A 277 -0.08 13.25 -9.32
N ILE A 278 1.03 12.89 -8.66
CA ILE A 278 2.34 12.78 -9.30
C ILE A 278 2.44 11.37 -9.88
N VAL A 279 2.87 11.29 -11.14
CA VAL A 279 3.06 10.03 -11.87
C VAL A 279 4.46 10.00 -12.46
N PRO A 280 5.04 8.82 -12.71
CA PRO A 280 6.34 8.68 -13.34
C PRO A 280 6.36 9.34 -14.72
N ASP A 281 7.46 9.99 -15.04
CA ASP A 281 7.71 10.52 -16.39
C ASP A 281 8.12 9.41 -17.37
N ALA A 282 8.28 9.78 -18.64
CA ALA A 282 8.65 8.83 -19.68
C ALA A 282 10.04 8.21 -19.45
N GLN A 283 10.99 8.98 -18.91
CA GLN A 283 12.34 8.50 -18.62
C GLN A 283 12.37 7.52 -17.47
N GLU A 284 11.56 7.76 -16.43
CA GLU A 284 11.40 6.82 -15.31
C GLU A 284 10.74 5.51 -15.78
N ILE A 285 9.68 5.60 -16.61
CA ILE A 285 8.99 4.41 -17.15
C ILE A 285 9.92 3.59 -18.04
N GLU A 286 10.81 4.22 -18.80
CA GLU A 286 11.81 3.53 -19.61
C GLU A 286 12.81 2.77 -18.74
N ARG A 287 13.32 3.39 -17.69
CA ARG A 287 14.27 2.79 -16.73
C ARG A 287 13.61 1.78 -15.80
N ASN A 288 12.38 2.04 -15.39
CA ASN A 288 11.59 1.21 -14.48
C ASN A 288 10.15 1.02 -15.01
N PRO A 289 9.92 0.11 -15.97
CA PRO A 289 8.57 -0.13 -16.54
C PRO A 289 7.51 -0.52 -15.53
N ARG A 290 7.91 -1.02 -14.36
CA ARG A 290 7.01 -1.43 -13.27
C ARG A 290 6.42 -0.22 -12.53
N ALA A 291 7.09 0.94 -12.57
CA ALA A 291 6.57 2.19 -12.02
C ALA A 291 5.41 2.79 -12.84
N ARG A 292 5.13 2.29 -14.05
CA ARG A 292 4.13 2.88 -14.97
C ARG A 292 2.78 3.21 -14.34
N SER A 293 2.33 2.40 -13.40
CA SER A 293 1.02 2.58 -12.73
C SER A 293 1.12 3.35 -11.42
N ALA A 294 2.33 3.73 -10.99
CA ALA A 294 2.57 4.42 -9.74
C ALA A 294 1.89 5.80 -9.72
N LYS A 295 1.28 6.13 -8.59
CA LYS A 295 0.61 7.41 -8.32
C LYS A 295 0.93 7.87 -6.92
N LEU A 296 1.69 8.95 -6.79
CA LEU A 296 2.05 9.53 -5.51
C LEU A 296 1.05 10.61 -5.10
N ARG A 297 0.50 10.47 -3.89
CA ARG A 297 -0.31 11.48 -3.21
C ARG A 297 0.34 11.90 -1.91
N ILE A 298 0.21 13.20 -1.60
CA ILE A 298 0.88 13.81 -0.46
C ILE A 298 -0.11 14.70 0.27
N ALA A 299 -0.18 14.52 1.60
CA ALA A 299 -0.92 15.40 2.49
C ALA A 299 -0.09 15.72 3.73
N GLU A 300 -0.27 16.91 4.26
CA GLU A 300 0.35 17.38 5.50
C GLU A 300 -0.72 17.48 6.58
N LYS A 301 -0.42 16.95 7.76
CA LYS A 301 -1.34 17.04 8.90
C LYS A 301 -1.41 18.49 9.40
N LEU A 302 -2.62 19.00 9.49
CA LEU A 302 -2.88 20.33 10.08
C LEU A 302 -2.80 20.27 11.61
N ASP A 303 -2.56 21.40 12.23
CA ASP A 303 -2.69 21.56 13.68
C ASP A 303 -4.19 21.56 14.05
N ASP A 304 -4.53 20.96 15.19
CA ASP A 304 -5.91 20.89 15.71
C ASP A 304 -6.53 22.28 15.91
N SER A 305 -5.72 23.29 16.24
CA SER A 305 -6.14 24.69 16.31
C SER A 305 -6.60 25.29 14.98
N SER A 306 -6.10 24.75 13.87
CA SER A 306 -6.45 25.15 12.50
C SER A 306 -7.74 24.50 12.01
N ILE A 307 -8.14 23.39 12.63
CA ILE A 307 -9.33 22.59 12.25
C ILE A 307 -10.60 23.17 12.89
N ASN A 308 -10.50 23.75 14.11
CA ASN A 308 -11.60 24.32 14.89
C ASN A 308 -11.26 25.73 15.41
N PRO A 309 -11.28 26.77 14.58
CA PRO A 309 -10.97 28.13 15.04
C PRO A 309 -11.95 28.70 16.07
N SER A 310 -13.14 28.08 16.26
CA SER A 310 -14.15 28.50 17.25
C SER A 310 -13.91 28.02 18.68
N SER A 311 -12.97 27.10 18.93
CA SER A 311 -12.68 26.61 20.29
C SER A 311 -11.74 27.53 21.10
N ASN A 312 -11.12 28.54 20.49
CA ASN A 312 -10.19 29.45 21.10
C ASN A 312 -10.79 30.86 21.36
N ASN A 313 -12.05 30.97 21.78
CA ASN A 313 -12.56 32.23 22.30
C ASN A 313 -12.64 32.18 23.85
N PRO A 314 -11.60 32.60 24.59
CA PRO A 314 -11.62 32.62 26.06
C PRO A 314 -12.47 33.77 26.63
N ASN A 315 -13.17 34.55 25.81
CA ASN A 315 -13.95 35.73 26.22
C ASN A 315 -15.44 35.59 25.89
N GLY A 316 -16.08 34.54 26.39
CA GLY A 316 -17.51 34.45 26.57
C GLY A 316 -17.93 34.93 27.96
N ARG A 317 -17.58 36.15 28.34
CA ARG A 317 -18.17 36.84 29.50
C ARG A 317 -18.83 38.14 28.97
N LYS A 318 -20.10 38.15 28.85
CA LYS A 318 -21.13 38.92 29.51
C LYS A 318 -22.42 38.85 28.75
#